data_d9d91b4fb5a925afe161015c39def2ad
#
_entry.id   d9d91b4fb5a925afe161015c39def2ad
#
_cell.length_a   1.000
_cell.length_b   1.000
_cell.length_c   1.000
_cell.angle_alpha   90.00
_cell.angle_beta   90.00
_cell.angle_gamma   90.00
#
_symmetry.space_group_name_H-M   'P 1'
#
loop_
_entity.id
_entity.type
_entity.pdbx_description
1 polymer ?
#
loop_
_entity_poly.entity_id
_entity_poly.type
_entity_poly.pdbx_seq_one_letter_code
_entity_poly.pdbx_strand_id
1 'polypeptide(L)'
;FLLNLGDEAPDLPFMLSAILLSIALLPVLLTRMDQPVIETVAPFSLRRLYKVSPLGIVGTLVTGAILGAFYALGAVYIQRIGMGLSQVALFTSCVIAGGVALQYPLGLLSDRFDRRLVVIASFFATVAVSLPIFLMDLAPVAVIGLGSLFGGFAFALYPLCVAHSNDHLSEEERIGASSGLVLTYSAGAVAGPMLGSIGMGALGPGGLFAVTGALAILGGMFGIWRSFARASVPAEDQQAFQSLPRTTAMAAIFEAADEQQSDS
;
A
#
# COMPACT_ATOMS: atom_id res chain seq x y z
N PHE A 1 20.90 7.57 -5.59
CA PHE A 1 22.34 7.22 -5.49
C PHE A 1 22.78 6.38 -6.68
N LEU A 2 22.13 5.25 -6.98
CA LEU A 2 22.47 4.36 -8.11
C LEU A 2 22.36 5.06 -9.47
N LEU A 3 21.42 5.99 -9.66
CA LEU A 3 21.27 6.75 -10.89
C LEU A 3 22.43 7.74 -11.14
N ASN A 4 23.04 8.27 -10.09
CA ASN A 4 24.21 9.15 -10.23
C ASN A 4 25.50 8.40 -10.62
N LEU A 5 25.56 7.10 -10.36
CA LEU A 5 26.65 6.23 -10.79
C LEU A 5 26.54 5.85 -12.28
N GLY A 6 25.36 6.08 -12.90
CA GLY A 6 25.09 5.70 -14.29
C GLY A 6 25.57 6.68 -15.35
N ASP A 7 26.09 7.87 -14.99
CA ASP A 7 26.56 8.85 -15.98
C ASP A 7 27.81 8.35 -16.76
N GLU A 8 28.66 7.54 -16.13
CA GLU A 8 29.85 6.95 -16.78
C GLU A 8 29.64 5.51 -17.27
N ALA A 9 28.61 4.81 -16.73
CA ALA A 9 28.29 3.42 -17.08
C ALA A 9 26.77 3.21 -17.02
N PRO A 10 26.04 3.37 -18.14
CA PRO A 10 24.57 3.33 -18.17
C PRO A 10 23.97 1.98 -17.72
N ASP A 11 24.72 0.89 -17.84
CA ASP A 11 24.28 -0.45 -17.42
C ASP A 11 24.52 -0.75 -15.93
N LEU A 12 25.34 0.05 -15.24
CA LEU A 12 25.74 -0.22 -13.86
C LEU A 12 24.55 -0.26 -12.87
N PRO A 13 23.55 0.63 -12.93
CA PRO A 13 22.38 0.56 -12.05
C PRO A 13 21.57 -0.73 -12.23
N PHE A 14 21.44 -1.22 -13.48
CA PHE A 14 20.72 -2.46 -13.78
C PHE A 14 21.50 -3.69 -13.28
N MET A 15 22.81 -3.71 -13.47
CA MET A 15 23.68 -4.78 -12.96
C MET A 15 23.66 -4.85 -11.43
N LEU A 16 23.77 -3.70 -10.74
CA LEU A 16 23.68 -3.65 -9.29
C LEU A 16 22.31 -4.10 -8.77
N SER A 17 21.25 -3.69 -9.45
CA SER A 17 19.88 -4.13 -9.09
C SER A 17 19.73 -5.64 -9.25
N ALA A 18 20.24 -6.22 -10.33
CA ALA A 18 20.23 -7.67 -10.56
C ALA A 18 21.04 -8.43 -9.49
N ILE A 19 22.23 -7.93 -9.14
CA ILE A 19 23.08 -8.52 -8.09
C ILE A 19 22.36 -8.48 -6.73
N LEU A 20 21.78 -7.31 -6.35
CA LEU A 20 21.07 -7.16 -5.08
C LEU A 20 19.86 -8.09 -5.00
N LEU A 21 19.09 -8.22 -6.08
CA LEU A 21 17.96 -9.16 -6.15
C LEU A 21 18.44 -10.62 -6.03
N SER A 22 19.56 -10.97 -6.66
CA SER A 22 20.14 -12.31 -6.55
C SER A 22 20.62 -12.62 -5.14
N ILE A 23 21.25 -11.65 -4.47
CA ILE A 23 21.68 -11.78 -3.06
C ILE A 23 20.46 -11.92 -2.14
N ALA A 24 19.37 -11.19 -2.41
CA ALA A 24 18.15 -11.29 -1.61
C ALA A 24 17.48 -12.67 -1.65
N LEU A 25 17.76 -13.48 -2.68
CA LEU A 25 17.28 -14.87 -2.76
C LEU A 25 18.08 -15.84 -1.89
N LEU A 26 19.33 -15.50 -1.51
CA LEU A 26 20.20 -16.41 -0.76
C LEU A 26 19.61 -16.89 0.58
N PRO A 27 19.02 -16.03 1.44
CA PRO A 27 18.41 -16.49 2.68
C PRO A 27 17.31 -17.53 2.44
N VAL A 28 16.48 -17.31 1.42
CA VAL A 28 15.37 -18.23 1.07
C VAL A 28 15.90 -19.56 0.56
N LEU A 29 16.95 -19.55 -0.30
CA LEU A 29 17.55 -20.75 -0.85
C LEU A 29 18.32 -21.58 0.20
N LEU A 30 18.84 -20.92 1.24
CA LEU A 30 19.57 -21.57 2.32
C LEU A 30 18.66 -22.11 3.42
N THR A 31 17.39 -21.65 3.48
CA THR A 31 16.42 -22.12 4.46
C THR A 31 15.74 -23.38 3.93
N ARG A 32 15.83 -24.48 4.68
CA ARG A 32 15.06 -25.70 4.39
C ARG A 32 13.64 -25.48 4.89
N MET A 33 12.70 -25.36 3.97
CA MET A 33 11.27 -25.29 4.26
C MET A 33 10.60 -26.55 3.74
N ASP A 34 9.74 -27.13 4.55
CA ASP A 34 8.85 -28.19 4.08
C ASP A 34 7.89 -27.64 3.05
N GLN A 35 7.54 -28.44 2.05
CA GLN A 35 6.62 -27.99 1.02
C GLN A 35 5.24 -27.80 1.65
N PRO A 36 4.64 -26.59 1.53
CA PRO A 36 3.31 -26.37 2.05
C PRO A 36 2.31 -27.30 1.35
N VAL A 37 1.49 -28.00 2.12
CA VAL A 37 0.38 -28.80 1.59
C VAL A 37 -0.66 -27.83 1.06
N ILE A 38 -0.74 -27.71 -0.25
CA ILE A 38 -1.75 -26.85 -0.89
C ILE A 38 -3.10 -27.58 -0.76
N GLU A 39 -3.85 -27.27 0.27
CA GLU A 39 -5.25 -27.64 0.34
C GLU A 39 -6.02 -26.92 -0.77
N THR A 40 -7.05 -27.60 -1.31
CA THR A 40 -7.87 -27.02 -2.37
C THR A 40 -8.62 -25.81 -1.82
N VAL A 41 -8.11 -24.61 -2.12
CA VAL A 41 -8.71 -23.35 -1.69
C VAL A 41 -10.09 -23.21 -2.33
N ALA A 42 -11.12 -23.19 -1.51
CA ALA A 42 -12.48 -22.95 -2.01
C ALA A 42 -12.54 -21.56 -2.68
N PRO A 43 -13.14 -21.42 -3.88
CA PRO A 43 -13.20 -20.14 -4.56
C PRO A 43 -14.00 -19.15 -3.72
N PHE A 44 -13.32 -18.08 -3.26
CA PHE A 44 -13.95 -17.05 -2.45
C PHE A 44 -14.54 -15.95 -3.34
N SER A 45 -15.86 -15.74 -3.23
CA SER A 45 -16.55 -14.77 -4.07
C SER A 45 -16.32 -13.34 -3.60
N LEU A 46 -15.93 -12.43 -4.51
CA LEU A 46 -15.83 -10.97 -4.24
C LEU A 46 -17.12 -10.40 -3.64
N ARG A 47 -18.30 -10.93 -4.04
CA ARG A 47 -19.59 -10.51 -3.48
C ARG A 47 -19.70 -10.90 -1.99
N ARG A 48 -19.19 -12.06 -1.60
CA ARG A 48 -19.13 -12.49 -0.20
C ARG A 48 -18.17 -11.62 0.58
N LEU A 49 -16.98 -11.37 0.03
CA LEU A 49 -15.98 -10.52 0.65
C LEU A 49 -16.51 -9.09 0.88
N TYR A 50 -17.23 -8.51 -0.10
CA TYR A 50 -17.89 -7.20 0.08
C TYR A 50 -18.95 -7.22 1.18
N LYS A 51 -19.68 -8.30 1.38
CA LYS A 51 -20.67 -8.42 2.47
C LYS A 51 -19.98 -8.52 3.83
N VAL A 52 -18.85 -9.20 3.90
CA VAL A 52 -18.10 -9.44 5.15
C VAL A 52 -17.28 -8.19 5.51
N SER A 53 -16.48 -7.67 4.60
CA SER A 53 -15.60 -6.51 4.81
C SER A 53 -15.71 -5.47 3.69
N PRO A 54 -16.77 -4.66 3.66
CA PRO A 54 -16.93 -3.61 2.64
C PRO A 54 -15.81 -2.58 2.68
N LEU A 55 -15.36 -2.19 3.88
CA LEU A 55 -14.27 -1.22 4.04
C LEU A 55 -12.94 -1.79 3.51
N GLY A 56 -12.69 -3.08 3.72
CA GLY A 56 -11.50 -3.74 3.18
C GLY A 56 -11.46 -3.70 1.65
N ILE A 57 -12.56 -4.07 0.98
CA ILE A 57 -12.62 -4.05 -0.50
C ILE A 57 -12.50 -2.63 -1.06
N VAL A 58 -13.34 -1.70 -0.58
CA VAL A 58 -13.30 -0.32 -1.09
C VAL A 58 -11.96 0.34 -0.75
N GLY A 59 -11.45 0.10 0.47
CA GLY A 59 -10.15 0.60 0.89
C GLY A 59 -9.01 0.09 0.02
N THR A 60 -8.98 -1.20 -0.31
CA THR A 60 -7.94 -1.77 -1.19
C THR A 60 -8.06 -1.25 -2.62
N LEU A 61 -9.29 -1.09 -3.16
CA LEU A 61 -9.52 -0.51 -4.48
C LEU A 61 -8.98 0.93 -4.56
N VAL A 62 -9.36 1.76 -3.59
CA VAL A 62 -8.95 3.17 -3.52
C VAL A 62 -7.44 3.27 -3.33
N THR A 63 -6.87 2.46 -2.45
CA THR A 63 -5.41 2.41 -2.22
C THR A 63 -4.68 2.00 -3.48
N GLY A 64 -5.18 1.00 -4.21
CA GLY A 64 -4.65 0.60 -5.51
C GLY A 64 -4.62 1.77 -6.49
N ALA A 65 -5.71 2.54 -6.59
CA ALA A 65 -5.78 3.70 -7.48
C ALA A 65 -4.82 4.82 -7.05
N ILE A 66 -4.70 5.12 -5.76
CA ILE A 66 -3.74 6.10 -5.23
C ILE A 66 -2.31 5.70 -5.57
N LEU A 67 -1.92 4.46 -5.27
CA LEU A 67 -0.56 4.00 -5.46
C LEU A 67 -0.24 3.75 -6.94
N GLY A 68 -1.20 3.26 -7.72
CA GLY A 68 -1.05 3.13 -9.17
C GLY A 68 -0.79 4.47 -9.84
N ALA A 69 -1.56 5.51 -9.49
CA ALA A 69 -1.33 6.87 -9.97
C ALA A 69 0.06 7.38 -9.57
N PHE A 70 0.45 7.20 -8.31
CA PHE A 70 1.75 7.64 -7.81
C PHE A 70 2.92 6.93 -8.51
N TYR A 71 2.91 5.59 -8.60
CA TYR A 71 3.99 4.84 -9.23
C TYR A 71 4.16 5.15 -10.71
N ALA A 72 3.06 5.41 -11.41
CA ALA A 72 3.12 5.76 -12.83
C ALA A 72 3.55 7.20 -13.09
N LEU A 73 3.13 8.15 -12.24
CA LEU A 73 3.22 9.57 -12.56
C LEU A 73 4.07 10.39 -11.56
N GLY A 74 4.51 9.81 -10.45
CA GLY A 74 5.30 10.53 -9.44
C GLY A 74 6.61 11.08 -9.99
N ALA A 75 7.33 10.31 -10.80
CA ALA A 75 8.55 10.78 -11.48
C ALA A 75 8.23 11.90 -12.49
N VAL A 76 7.13 11.77 -13.23
CA VAL A 76 6.67 12.80 -14.19
C VAL A 76 6.29 14.09 -13.46
N TYR A 77 5.65 13.98 -12.30
CA TYR A 77 5.34 15.14 -11.46
C TYR A 77 6.60 15.93 -11.10
N ILE A 78 7.62 15.25 -10.56
CA ILE A 78 8.88 15.88 -10.15
C ILE A 78 9.59 16.56 -11.33
N GLN A 79 9.62 15.91 -12.50
CA GLN A 79 10.20 16.51 -13.70
C GLN A 79 9.41 17.74 -14.18
N ARG A 80 8.07 17.69 -14.14
CA ARG A 80 7.21 18.80 -14.59
C ARG A 80 7.26 20.03 -13.70
N ILE A 81 7.62 19.87 -12.42
CA ILE A 81 7.87 21.02 -11.51
C ILE A 81 9.31 21.55 -11.61
N GLY A 82 10.09 21.06 -12.61
CA GLY A 82 11.43 21.59 -12.92
C GLY A 82 12.56 20.96 -12.08
N MET A 83 12.33 19.88 -11.37
CA MET A 83 13.36 19.19 -10.60
C MET A 83 14.13 18.19 -11.48
N GLY A 84 15.44 18.10 -11.28
CA GLY A 84 16.34 17.24 -12.05
C GLY A 84 16.22 15.75 -11.73
N LEU A 85 16.89 14.91 -12.53
CA LEU A 85 16.86 13.45 -12.41
C LEU A 85 17.29 12.94 -11.02
N SER A 86 18.33 13.52 -10.43
CA SER A 86 18.79 13.19 -9.07
C SER A 86 17.71 13.45 -8.02
N GLN A 87 16.90 14.50 -8.21
CA GLN A 87 15.80 14.84 -7.31
C GLN A 87 14.59 13.91 -7.50
N VAL A 88 14.37 13.41 -8.71
CA VAL A 88 13.38 12.33 -8.97
C VAL A 88 13.75 11.08 -8.16
N ALA A 89 15.01 10.66 -8.22
CA ALA A 89 15.51 9.52 -7.49
C ALA A 89 15.39 9.73 -5.97
N LEU A 90 15.79 10.91 -5.47
CA LEU A 90 15.70 11.25 -4.06
C LEU A 90 14.24 11.26 -3.57
N PHE A 91 13.35 11.92 -4.30
CA PHE A 91 11.93 11.96 -3.98
C PHE A 91 11.32 10.56 -3.89
N THR A 92 11.51 9.73 -4.92
CA THR A 92 10.99 8.37 -4.95
C THR A 92 11.55 7.52 -3.80
N SER A 93 12.85 7.64 -3.53
CA SER A 93 13.49 6.95 -2.40
C SER A 93 12.94 7.40 -1.05
N CYS A 94 12.73 8.70 -0.85
CA CYS A 94 12.14 9.23 0.38
C CYS A 94 10.68 8.81 0.56
N VAL A 95 9.90 8.75 -0.52
CA VAL A 95 8.51 8.24 -0.46
C VAL A 95 8.48 6.77 -0.04
N ILE A 96 9.35 5.93 -0.61
CA ILE A 96 9.47 4.52 -0.24
C ILE A 96 9.94 4.37 1.20
N ALA A 97 10.97 5.14 1.60
CA ALA A 97 11.49 5.11 2.96
C ALA A 97 10.42 5.54 3.98
N GLY A 98 9.64 6.58 3.69
CA GLY A 98 8.49 7.00 4.49
C GLY A 98 7.45 5.89 4.62
N GLY A 99 7.17 5.19 3.52
CA GLY A 99 6.29 4.02 3.48
C GLY A 99 6.74 2.92 4.44
N VAL A 100 8.02 2.55 4.38
CA VAL A 100 8.61 1.54 5.27
C VAL A 100 8.60 2.03 6.74
N ALA A 101 8.97 3.29 6.98
CA ALA A 101 9.08 3.85 8.31
C ALA A 101 7.74 3.94 9.06
N LEU A 102 6.66 4.34 8.38
CA LEU A 102 5.34 4.51 9.02
C LEU A 102 4.48 3.24 8.99
N GLN A 103 4.75 2.27 8.14
CA GLN A 103 3.96 1.05 8.03
C GLN A 103 3.92 0.27 9.35
N TYR A 104 5.07 0.09 10.00
CA TYR A 104 5.15 -0.63 11.28
C TYR A 104 4.47 0.14 12.44
N PRO A 105 4.75 1.44 12.68
CA PRO A 105 4.05 2.20 13.72
C PRO A 105 2.53 2.26 13.52
N LEU A 106 2.05 2.44 12.28
CA LEU A 106 0.62 2.45 11.98
C LEU A 106 0.00 1.06 12.18
N GLY A 107 0.74 -0.01 11.89
CA GLY A 107 0.35 -1.37 12.21
C GLY A 107 0.15 -1.56 13.71
N LEU A 108 1.15 -1.22 14.53
CA LEU A 108 1.04 -1.30 15.98
C LEU A 108 -0.11 -0.43 16.54
N LEU A 109 -0.34 0.73 15.92
CA LEU A 109 -1.46 1.58 16.31
C LEU A 109 -2.80 0.88 16.02
N SER A 110 -2.89 0.18 14.89
CA SER A 110 -4.09 -0.56 14.50
C SER A 110 -4.38 -1.77 15.38
N ASP A 111 -3.36 -2.31 16.06
CA ASP A 111 -3.54 -3.42 17.01
C ASP A 111 -3.98 -2.94 18.40
N ARG A 112 -3.73 -1.65 18.72
CA ARG A 112 -4.10 -1.06 20.02
C ARG A 112 -5.43 -0.33 20.01
N PHE A 113 -5.85 0.16 18.86
CA PHE A 113 -7.06 0.95 18.68
C PHE A 113 -8.01 0.28 17.67
N ASP A 114 -9.24 0.77 17.57
CA ASP A 114 -10.16 0.31 16.52
C ASP A 114 -9.50 0.50 15.14
N ARG A 115 -9.20 -0.63 14.50
CA ARG A 115 -8.50 -0.68 13.21
C ARG A 115 -9.18 0.16 12.13
N ARG A 116 -10.50 0.29 12.18
CA ARG A 116 -11.25 1.17 11.27
C ARG A 116 -10.85 2.63 11.42
N LEU A 117 -10.71 3.08 12.67
CA LEU A 117 -10.30 4.47 12.93
C LEU A 117 -8.90 4.73 12.38
N VAL A 118 -7.98 3.77 12.51
CA VAL A 118 -6.62 3.89 11.98
C VAL A 118 -6.63 3.92 10.44
N VAL A 119 -7.46 3.09 9.79
CA VAL A 119 -7.65 3.12 8.33
C VAL A 119 -8.19 4.48 7.88
N ILE A 120 -9.26 4.96 8.52
CA ILE A 120 -9.89 6.26 8.21
C ILE A 120 -8.89 7.40 8.44
N ALA A 121 -8.20 7.40 9.58
CA ALA A 121 -7.18 8.40 9.90
C ALA A 121 -6.03 8.40 8.88
N SER A 122 -5.59 7.23 8.41
CA SER A 122 -4.56 7.11 7.38
C SER A 122 -5.02 7.66 6.02
N PHE A 123 -6.29 7.47 5.64
CA PHE A 123 -6.86 8.12 4.46
C PHE A 123 -6.84 9.64 4.60
N PHE A 124 -7.32 10.19 5.71
CA PHE A 124 -7.32 11.65 5.91
C PHE A 124 -5.91 12.22 6.10
N ALA A 125 -4.98 11.48 6.68
CA ALA A 125 -3.57 11.87 6.71
C ALA A 125 -2.97 11.94 5.30
N THR A 126 -3.33 11.00 4.41
CA THR A 126 -2.96 11.07 2.99
C THR A 126 -3.52 12.33 2.32
N VAL A 127 -4.77 12.72 2.63
CA VAL A 127 -5.35 13.99 2.16
C VAL A 127 -4.56 15.20 2.69
N ALA A 128 -4.31 15.22 4.01
CA ALA A 128 -3.62 16.34 4.67
C ALA A 128 -2.22 16.59 4.09
N VAL A 129 -1.56 15.56 3.61
CA VAL A 129 -0.25 15.66 2.96
C VAL A 129 -0.38 15.99 1.47
N SER A 130 -1.36 15.43 0.77
CA SER A 130 -1.57 15.68 -0.67
C SER A 130 -2.01 17.11 -0.95
N LEU A 131 -2.82 17.69 -0.06
CA LEU A 131 -3.40 19.01 -0.27
C LEU A 131 -2.37 20.14 -0.36
N PRO A 132 -1.36 20.26 0.54
CA PRO A 132 -0.30 21.26 0.39
C PRO A 132 0.51 21.08 -0.89
N ILE A 133 0.83 19.82 -1.27
CA ILE A 133 1.58 19.54 -2.50
C ILE A 133 0.80 20.00 -3.75
N PHE A 134 -0.52 19.93 -3.70
CA PHE A 134 -1.38 20.40 -4.80
C PHE A 134 -1.55 21.92 -4.83
N LEU A 135 -1.78 22.55 -3.66
CA LEU A 135 -2.22 23.95 -3.58
C LEU A 135 -1.09 24.98 -3.49
N MET A 136 0.09 24.56 -3.07
CA MET A 136 1.17 25.49 -2.73
C MET A 136 2.38 25.30 -3.64
N ASP A 137 3.04 26.42 -4.01
CA ASP A 137 4.35 26.38 -4.62
C ASP A 137 5.41 26.12 -3.53
N LEU A 138 5.77 24.86 -3.38
CA LEU A 138 6.64 24.40 -2.30
C LEU A 138 8.10 24.37 -2.74
N ALA A 139 8.99 24.70 -1.81
CA ALA A 139 10.43 24.47 -2.01
C ALA A 139 10.71 22.95 -2.20
N PRO A 140 11.73 22.57 -3.00
CA PRO A 140 12.04 21.16 -3.27
C PRO A 140 12.16 20.28 -2.03
N VAL A 141 12.75 20.78 -0.96
CA VAL A 141 12.89 20.07 0.33
C VAL A 141 11.52 19.76 0.94
N ALA A 142 10.58 20.71 0.87
CA ALA A 142 9.22 20.52 1.39
C ALA A 142 8.45 19.49 0.55
N VAL A 143 8.60 19.50 -0.78
CA VAL A 143 8.01 18.49 -1.68
C VAL A 143 8.50 17.09 -1.32
N ILE A 144 9.82 16.95 -1.10
CA ILE A 144 10.43 15.65 -0.73
C ILE A 144 9.93 15.19 0.65
N GLY A 145 9.88 16.09 1.64
CA GLY A 145 9.41 15.78 2.99
C GLY A 145 7.93 15.37 3.03
N LEU A 146 7.07 16.15 2.37
CA LEU A 146 5.65 15.81 2.26
C LEU A 146 5.44 14.55 1.42
N GLY A 147 6.22 14.35 0.35
CA GLY A 147 6.20 13.10 -0.41
C GLY A 147 6.54 11.89 0.45
N SER A 148 7.54 12.00 1.33
CA SER A 148 7.88 10.95 2.28
C SER A 148 6.72 10.62 3.23
N LEU A 149 6.04 11.63 3.77
CA LEU A 149 4.85 11.43 4.61
C LEU A 149 3.68 10.84 3.81
N PHE A 150 3.48 11.30 2.56
CA PHE A 150 2.49 10.70 1.65
C PHE A 150 2.75 9.20 1.48
N GLY A 151 4.00 8.81 1.19
CA GLY A 151 4.39 7.40 1.13
C GLY A 151 4.07 6.66 2.42
N GLY A 152 4.40 7.28 3.56
CA GLY A 152 4.14 6.73 4.88
C GLY A 152 2.69 6.32 5.11
N PHE A 153 1.77 7.23 4.85
CA PHE A 153 0.34 6.96 5.04
C PHE A 153 -0.26 6.10 3.91
N ALA A 154 0.02 6.42 2.66
CA ALA A 154 -0.57 5.73 1.52
C ALA A 154 -0.13 4.26 1.43
N PHE A 155 1.13 3.93 1.75
CA PHE A 155 1.62 2.55 1.69
C PHE A 155 1.09 1.68 2.82
N ALA A 156 0.78 2.25 3.98
CA ALA A 156 0.19 1.55 5.10
C ALA A 156 -1.30 1.18 4.86
N LEU A 157 -2.01 1.89 3.97
CA LEU A 157 -3.45 1.66 3.73
C LEU A 157 -3.76 0.23 3.29
N TYR A 158 -2.97 -0.34 2.37
CA TYR A 158 -3.23 -1.69 1.87
C TYR A 158 -3.15 -2.75 2.98
N PRO A 159 -2.04 -2.90 3.72
CA PRO A 159 -1.96 -3.89 4.79
C PRO A 159 -2.97 -3.62 5.91
N LEU A 160 -3.31 -2.36 6.21
CA LEU A 160 -4.35 -2.03 7.19
C LEU A 160 -5.74 -2.50 6.73
N CYS A 161 -6.09 -2.32 5.44
CA CYS A 161 -7.34 -2.80 4.87
C CYS A 161 -7.41 -4.33 4.83
N VAL A 162 -6.30 -5.00 4.53
CA VAL A 162 -6.20 -6.47 4.56
C VAL A 162 -6.39 -6.98 5.98
N ALA A 163 -5.65 -6.42 6.94
CA ALA A 163 -5.78 -6.78 8.35
C ALA A 163 -7.22 -6.57 8.85
N HIS A 164 -7.84 -5.43 8.51
CA HIS A 164 -9.26 -5.18 8.83
C HIS A 164 -10.20 -6.22 8.21
N SER A 165 -9.90 -6.73 7.02
CA SER A 165 -10.71 -7.77 6.39
C SER A 165 -10.54 -9.12 7.10
N ASN A 166 -9.32 -9.45 7.50
CA ASN A 166 -8.98 -10.69 8.17
C ASN A 166 -9.63 -10.81 9.56
N ASP A 167 -9.86 -9.69 10.27
CA ASP A 167 -10.61 -9.69 11.54
C ASP A 167 -12.05 -10.19 11.42
N HIS A 168 -12.60 -10.24 10.20
CA HIS A 168 -13.98 -10.64 9.93
C HIS A 168 -14.09 -11.99 9.20
N LEU A 169 -12.98 -12.68 8.98
CA LEU A 169 -12.87 -13.89 8.19
C LEU A 169 -12.35 -15.05 9.06
N SER A 170 -12.88 -16.26 8.84
CA SER A 170 -12.27 -17.47 9.39
C SER A 170 -10.91 -17.73 8.71
N GLU A 171 -10.05 -18.53 9.35
CA GLU A 171 -8.72 -18.88 8.81
C GLU A 171 -8.80 -19.50 7.41
N GLU A 172 -9.74 -20.42 7.21
CA GLU A 172 -9.99 -21.07 5.91
C GLU A 172 -10.41 -20.08 4.81
N GLU A 173 -11.11 -19.00 5.17
CA GLU A 173 -11.58 -17.97 4.24
C GLU A 173 -10.50 -16.97 3.86
N ARG A 174 -9.47 -16.75 4.70
CA ARG A 174 -8.44 -15.72 4.50
C ARG A 174 -7.64 -15.93 3.22
N ILE A 175 -7.28 -17.16 2.88
CA ILE A 175 -6.51 -17.46 1.67
C ILE A 175 -7.30 -17.02 0.43
N GLY A 176 -8.57 -17.43 0.33
CA GLY A 176 -9.44 -17.03 -0.77
C GLY A 176 -9.73 -15.53 -0.79
N ALA A 177 -9.93 -14.92 0.38
CA ALA A 177 -10.16 -13.49 0.54
C ALA A 177 -8.95 -12.64 0.15
N SER A 178 -7.73 -13.08 0.50
CA SER A 178 -6.48 -12.42 0.11
C SER A 178 -6.36 -12.28 -1.41
N SER A 179 -6.69 -13.33 -2.16
CA SER A 179 -6.73 -13.28 -3.63
C SER A 179 -7.74 -12.25 -4.15
N GLY A 180 -8.91 -12.15 -3.51
CA GLY A 180 -9.93 -11.16 -3.82
C GLY A 180 -9.47 -9.72 -3.53
N LEU A 181 -8.78 -9.49 -2.42
CA LEU A 181 -8.23 -8.18 -2.05
C LEU A 181 -7.12 -7.75 -3.01
N VAL A 182 -6.22 -8.66 -3.38
CA VAL A 182 -5.18 -8.40 -4.40
C VAL A 182 -5.81 -8.05 -5.75
N LEU A 183 -6.84 -8.78 -6.18
CA LEU A 183 -7.54 -8.49 -7.43
C LEU A 183 -8.19 -7.10 -7.38
N THR A 184 -8.83 -6.76 -6.26
CA THR A 184 -9.48 -5.45 -6.07
C THR A 184 -8.45 -4.31 -6.07
N TYR A 185 -7.32 -4.50 -5.37
CA TYR A 185 -6.19 -3.57 -5.41
C TYR A 185 -5.66 -3.38 -6.84
N SER A 186 -5.47 -4.48 -7.58
CA SER A 186 -4.97 -4.44 -8.96
C SER A 186 -5.92 -3.70 -9.90
N ALA A 187 -7.23 -3.86 -9.73
CA ALA A 187 -8.22 -3.09 -10.49
C ALA A 187 -8.08 -1.59 -10.23
N GLY A 188 -7.90 -1.19 -8.97
CA GLY A 188 -7.58 0.19 -8.60
C GLY A 188 -6.27 0.67 -9.22
N ALA A 189 -5.21 -0.14 -9.13
CA ALA A 189 -3.89 0.21 -9.67
C ALA A 189 -3.88 0.42 -11.19
N VAL A 190 -4.74 -0.26 -11.93
CA VAL A 190 -4.95 -0.03 -13.37
C VAL A 190 -5.69 1.28 -13.63
N ALA A 191 -6.70 1.61 -12.84
CA ALA A 191 -7.48 2.85 -12.99
C ALA A 191 -6.69 4.10 -12.56
N GLY A 192 -5.80 3.96 -11.58
CA GLY A 192 -5.05 5.06 -10.96
C GLY A 192 -4.28 5.94 -11.94
N PRO A 193 -3.43 5.38 -12.81
CA PRO A 193 -2.65 6.15 -13.80
C PRO A 193 -3.54 6.97 -14.74
N MET A 194 -4.69 6.43 -15.14
CA MET A 194 -5.65 7.15 -16.00
C MET A 194 -6.23 8.36 -15.27
N LEU A 195 -6.70 8.17 -14.04
CA LEU A 195 -7.24 9.25 -13.22
C LEU A 195 -6.17 10.31 -12.92
N GLY A 196 -4.96 9.90 -12.53
CA GLY A 196 -3.85 10.78 -12.29
C GLY A 196 -3.43 11.58 -13.52
N SER A 197 -3.42 10.95 -14.71
CA SER A 197 -3.12 11.61 -15.99
C SER A 197 -4.17 12.67 -16.31
N ILE A 198 -5.45 12.38 -16.15
CA ILE A 198 -6.54 13.34 -16.32
C ILE A 198 -6.35 14.53 -15.35
N GLY A 199 -6.06 14.25 -14.08
CA GLY A 199 -5.82 15.29 -13.09
C GLY A 199 -4.64 16.19 -13.44
N MET A 200 -3.51 15.59 -13.85
CA MET A 200 -2.33 16.35 -14.30
C MET A 200 -2.57 17.14 -15.60
N GLY A 201 -3.42 16.63 -16.48
CA GLY A 201 -3.80 17.33 -17.71
C GLY A 201 -4.69 18.55 -17.43
N ALA A 202 -5.63 18.43 -16.50
CA ALA A 202 -6.60 19.48 -16.18
C ALA A 202 -6.08 20.54 -15.19
N LEU A 203 -5.29 20.14 -14.20
CA LEU A 203 -4.89 20.97 -13.06
C LEU A 203 -3.37 21.24 -13.00
N GLY A 204 -2.62 20.84 -14.03
CA GLY A 204 -1.16 20.93 -14.02
C GLY A 204 -0.48 19.82 -13.21
N PRO A 205 0.83 19.94 -12.97
CA PRO A 205 1.61 18.87 -12.33
C PRO A 205 1.04 18.41 -10.98
N GLY A 206 0.61 19.35 -10.12
CA GLY A 206 -0.01 19.08 -8.82
C GLY A 206 -1.31 18.30 -8.88
N GLY A 207 -1.96 18.21 -10.07
CA GLY A 207 -3.17 17.44 -10.30
C GLY A 207 -3.07 15.95 -9.94
N LEU A 208 -1.86 15.38 -9.92
CA LEU A 208 -1.61 14.05 -9.37
C LEU A 208 -2.05 13.97 -7.91
N PHE A 209 -1.60 14.92 -7.09
CA PHE A 209 -1.92 14.95 -5.65
C PHE A 209 -3.37 15.41 -5.38
N ALA A 210 -3.95 16.21 -6.27
CA ALA A 210 -5.38 16.50 -6.21
C ALA A 210 -6.22 15.24 -6.39
N VAL A 211 -5.89 14.40 -7.37
CA VAL A 211 -6.60 13.13 -7.62
C VAL A 211 -6.37 12.13 -6.49
N THR A 212 -5.13 11.93 -6.05
CA THR A 212 -4.84 11.00 -4.94
C THR A 212 -5.50 11.46 -3.65
N GLY A 213 -5.53 12.78 -3.36
CA GLY A 213 -6.26 13.37 -2.25
C GLY A 213 -7.77 13.16 -2.35
N ALA A 214 -8.37 13.38 -3.53
CA ALA A 214 -9.80 13.14 -3.76
C ALA A 214 -10.17 11.66 -3.57
N LEU A 215 -9.37 10.74 -4.08
CA LEU A 215 -9.54 9.30 -3.86
C LEU A 215 -9.45 8.97 -2.36
N ALA A 216 -8.48 9.55 -1.66
CA ALA A 216 -8.34 9.35 -0.21
C ALA A 216 -9.53 9.91 0.59
N ILE A 217 -10.09 11.06 0.19
CA ILE A 217 -11.35 11.59 0.76
C ILE A 217 -12.49 10.58 0.57
N LEU A 218 -12.65 10.05 -0.64
CA LEU A 218 -13.71 9.05 -0.92
C LEU A 218 -13.53 7.80 -0.06
N GLY A 219 -12.31 7.28 0.08
CA GLY A 219 -12.01 6.15 0.94
C GLY A 219 -12.30 6.44 2.42
N GLY A 220 -11.85 7.58 2.93
CA GLY A 220 -12.09 8.02 4.30
C GLY A 220 -13.57 8.25 4.62
N MET A 221 -14.30 8.93 3.73
CA MET A 221 -15.76 9.15 3.87
C MET A 221 -16.55 7.83 3.83
N PHE A 222 -16.17 6.92 2.94
CA PHE A 222 -16.77 5.59 2.92
C PHE A 222 -16.50 4.85 4.24
N GLY A 223 -15.28 4.95 4.78
CA GLY A 223 -14.93 4.39 6.08
C GLY A 223 -15.80 4.97 7.22
N ILE A 224 -15.96 6.28 7.26
CA ILE A 224 -16.83 6.95 8.24
C ILE A 224 -18.29 6.46 8.08
N TRP A 225 -18.82 6.47 6.88
CA TRP A 225 -20.17 5.98 6.63
C TRP A 225 -20.37 4.54 7.11
N ARG A 226 -19.39 3.67 6.88
CA ARG A 226 -19.46 2.27 7.34
C ARG A 226 -19.31 2.11 8.85
N SER A 227 -18.60 3.00 9.53
CA SER A 227 -18.45 2.96 11.00
C SER A 227 -19.77 3.13 11.73
N PHE A 228 -20.71 3.91 11.17
CA PHE A 228 -22.06 4.05 11.70
C PHE A 228 -22.96 2.83 11.44
N ALA A 229 -22.65 2.00 10.46
CA ALA A 229 -23.51 0.90 10.02
C ALA A 229 -23.22 -0.44 10.71
N ARG A 230 -22.09 -0.62 11.38
CA ARG A 230 -21.71 -1.88 12.03
C ARG A 230 -20.82 -1.62 13.25
N ALA A 231 -21.01 -2.36 14.35
CA ALA A 231 -20.15 -2.30 15.53
C ALA A 231 -18.70 -2.72 15.19
N SER A 232 -17.71 -2.20 15.94
CA SER A 232 -16.30 -2.58 15.80
C SER A 232 -16.06 -3.99 16.36
N VAL A 233 -15.02 -4.66 15.83
CA VAL A 233 -14.47 -5.87 16.46
C VAL A 233 -13.68 -5.39 17.68
N PRO A 234 -13.93 -5.94 18.91
CA PRO A 234 -13.14 -5.60 20.09
C PRO A 234 -11.66 -5.81 19.84
N ALA A 235 -10.79 -4.99 20.47
CA ALA A 235 -9.35 -5.08 20.28
C ALA A 235 -8.77 -6.44 20.70
N GLU A 236 -9.45 -7.13 21.64
CA GLU A 236 -9.09 -8.45 22.14
C GLU A 236 -9.31 -9.56 21.08
N ASP A 237 -10.23 -9.34 20.14
CA ASP A 237 -10.57 -10.29 19.08
C ASP A 237 -9.89 -9.94 17.75
N GLN A 238 -9.09 -8.86 17.70
CA GLN A 238 -8.33 -8.46 16.52
C GLN A 238 -7.04 -9.27 16.41
N GLN A 239 -6.69 -9.64 15.18
CA GLN A 239 -5.42 -10.31 14.93
C GLN A 239 -4.26 -9.33 14.86
N ALA A 240 -3.05 -9.78 15.25
CA ALA A 240 -1.85 -8.99 15.14
C ALA A 240 -1.61 -8.52 13.70
N PHE A 241 -1.18 -7.27 13.54
CA PHE A 241 -0.89 -6.69 12.24
C PHE A 241 0.31 -7.39 11.58
N GLN A 242 0.12 -7.82 10.35
CA GLN A 242 1.19 -8.36 9.52
C GLN A 242 1.40 -7.49 8.29
N SER A 243 2.66 -7.18 8.02
CA SER A 243 3.07 -6.45 6.82
C SER A 243 3.10 -7.39 5.62
N LEU A 244 1.98 -7.50 4.91
CA LEU A 244 1.86 -8.38 3.75
C LEU A 244 2.37 -7.71 2.46
N PRO A 245 3.15 -8.42 1.63
CA PRO A 245 3.53 -7.95 0.31
C PRO A 245 2.29 -7.90 -0.61
N ARG A 246 2.18 -6.82 -1.40
CA ARG A 246 1.00 -6.53 -2.24
C ARG A 246 0.79 -7.50 -3.41
N THR A 247 1.77 -8.33 -3.69
CA THR A 247 1.83 -9.15 -4.91
C THR A 247 1.67 -10.63 -4.67
N THR A 248 1.56 -11.08 -3.42
CA THR A 248 1.56 -12.51 -3.12
C THR A 248 0.43 -12.88 -2.16
N ALA A 249 -0.55 -13.65 -2.66
CA ALA A 249 -1.59 -14.28 -1.83
C ALA A 249 -1.02 -15.38 -0.91
N MET A 250 0.24 -15.77 -1.10
CA MET A 250 0.88 -16.90 -0.38
C MET A 250 1.31 -16.57 1.06
N ALA A 251 1.37 -15.31 1.45
CA ALA A 251 1.79 -14.94 2.82
C ALA A 251 0.85 -15.53 3.90
N ALA A 252 -0.44 -15.64 3.59
CA ALA A 252 -1.41 -16.26 4.49
C ALA A 252 -1.22 -17.78 4.67
N ILE A 253 -0.54 -18.45 3.73
CA ILE A 253 -0.27 -19.90 3.79
C ILE A 253 0.84 -20.20 4.80
N PHE A 254 1.85 -19.33 4.91
CA PHE A 254 2.98 -19.54 5.82
C PHE A 254 2.56 -19.35 7.29
N GLU A 255 1.60 -18.49 7.56
CA GLU A 255 1.10 -18.22 8.90
C GLU A 255 0.34 -19.43 9.49
N ALA A 256 -0.52 -20.06 8.69
CA ALA A 256 -1.25 -21.25 9.08
C ALA A 256 -0.33 -22.46 9.36
N ALA A 257 0.85 -22.52 8.73
CA ALA A 257 1.84 -23.55 8.96
C ALA A 257 2.63 -23.36 10.27
N ASP A 258 2.94 -22.12 10.66
CA ASP A 258 3.66 -21.80 11.90
C ASP A 258 2.80 -22.03 13.16
N GLU A 259 1.49 -21.72 13.09
CA GLU A 259 0.58 -21.99 14.23
C GLU A 259 0.39 -23.49 14.48
N GLN A 260 0.32 -24.32 13.44
CA GLN A 260 0.21 -25.77 13.60
C GLN A 260 1.49 -26.42 14.18
N GLN A 261 2.66 -25.80 14.02
CA GLN A 261 3.91 -26.29 14.62
C GLN A 261 4.07 -25.85 16.08
N SER A 262 3.43 -24.77 16.52
CA SER A 262 3.48 -24.30 17.91
C SER A 262 2.60 -25.11 18.85
N ASP A 263 1.59 -25.82 18.33
CA ASP A 263 0.64 -26.63 19.10
C ASP A 263 0.99 -28.14 19.12
N SER A 264 2.07 -28.54 18.46
CA SER A 264 2.58 -29.93 18.45
C SER A 264 3.87 -30.06 19.29
#